data_f215662780ae1283d2e86b8d992d18d2
#
_entry.id   f215662780ae1283d2e86b8d992d18d2
#
_cell.length_a   1.000
_cell.length_b   1.000
_cell.length_c   1.000
_cell.angle_alpha   90.00
_cell.angle_beta   90.00
_cell.angle_gamma   90.00
#
_symmetry.space_group_name_H-M   'P 1'
#
loop_
_entity.id
_entity.type
_entity.pdbx_description
1 polymer ?
#
loop_
_entity_poly.entity_id
_entity_poly.type
_entity_poly.pdbx_seq_one_letter_code
_entity_poly.pdbx_strand_id
1 'polypeptide(L)'
;MQHFELKGQIRQAANKAVIKAFRRQGLVPCNLYGLGMDNVLFTVNAKELKGLTNTPKSYIVDLKLDNGQAYTAVLHELQWHPVSDECLHVDFLAVDQVKPIAIMVPLVISGHAAGVQRGGKFYQLLREVKVCAKMADLPDSLPIDITPLQLDQQFKAGDLQVENVTILTQKGAVICGVKSTRNSVAEAPAEE
;
A
#
# COMPACT_ATOMS: atom_id res chain seq x y z
N MET A 1 -1.79 -9.04 -9.76
CA MET A 1 -1.37 -9.10 -8.32
C MET A 1 -0.98 -10.52 -7.91
N GLN A 2 -0.01 -10.65 -6.99
CA GLN A 2 0.41 -11.93 -6.44
C GLN A 2 -0.56 -12.40 -5.36
N HIS A 3 -0.79 -13.73 -5.26
CA HIS A 3 -1.61 -14.35 -4.23
C HIS A 3 -0.77 -14.71 -3.01
N PHE A 4 -1.31 -14.47 -1.83
CA PHE A 4 -0.70 -14.83 -0.55
C PHE A 4 -1.67 -15.67 0.27
N GLU A 5 -1.30 -16.92 0.58
CA GLU A 5 -2.14 -17.79 1.41
C GLU A 5 -1.94 -17.46 2.90
N LEU A 6 -3.03 -17.26 3.62
CA LEU A 6 -3.04 -16.94 5.03
C LEU A 6 -4.01 -17.86 5.78
N LYS A 7 -3.57 -18.44 6.89
CA LYS A 7 -4.40 -19.28 7.74
C LYS A 7 -4.90 -18.49 8.94
N GLY A 8 -6.20 -18.54 9.20
CA GLY A 8 -6.83 -17.83 10.31
C GLY A 8 -7.66 -18.76 11.20
N GLN A 9 -7.68 -18.44 12.49
CA GLN A 9 -8.53 -19.11 13.49
C GLN A 9 -9.67 -18.19 13.87
N ILE A 10 -10.91 -18.64 13.72
CA ILE A 10 -12.09 -17.86 14.08
C ILE A 10 -12.11 -17.61 15.59
N ARG A 11 -12.44 -16.39 15.96
CA ARG A 11 -12.62 -15.99 17.35
C ARG A 11 -13.97 -15.33 17.56
N GLN A 12 -14.45 -15.37 18.79
CA GLN A 12 -15.58 -14.57 19.22
C GLN A 12 -15.13 -13.16 19.63
N ALA A 13 -16.09 -12.24 19.70
CA ALA A 13 -15.84 -10.93 20.27
C ALA A 13 -15.29 -11.07 21.70
N ALA A 14 -14.21 -10.37 22.00
CA ALA A 14 -13.48 -10.54 23.24
C ALA A 14 -13.16 -9.18 23.88
N ASN A 15 -13.04 -9.17 25.21
CA ASN A 15 -12.68 -8.00 25.98
C ASN A 15 -11.18 -7.66 25.81
N LYS A 16 -10.76 -6.48 26.28
CA LYS A 16 -9.41 -5.96 26.19
C LYS A 16 -8.35 -6.92 26.78
N ALA A 17 -8.68 -7.64 27.85
CA ALA A 17 -7.74 -8.54 28.51
C ALA A 17 -7.41 -9.74 27.63
N VAL A 18 -8.40 -10.34 26.98
CA VAL A 18 -8.24 -11.46 26.05
C VAL A 18 -7.46 -11.06 24.80
N ILE A 19 -7.79 -9.90 24.23
CA ILE A 19 -7.03 -9.36 23.06
C ILE A 19 -5.55 -9.14 23.42
N LYS A 20 -5.27 -8.63 24.63
CA LYS A 20 -3.89 -8.48 25.10
C LYS A 20 -3.19 -9.84 25.28
N ALA A 21 -3.91 -10.88 25.71
CA ALA A 21 -3.38 -12.23 25.82
C ALA A 21 -3.02 -12.82 24.44
N PHE A 22 -3.88 -12.66 23.43
CA PHE A 22 -3.58 -13.10 22.06
C PHE A 22 -2.28 -12.48 21.53
N ARG A 23 -2.11 -11.16 21.66
CA ARG A 23 -0.89 -10.47 21.23
C ARG A 23 0.36 -10.99 21.93
N ARG A 24 0.29 -11.29 23.24
CA ARG A 24 1.40 -11.92 23.99
C ARG A 24 1.77 -13.31 23.50
N GLN A 25 0.81 -14.04 22.94
CA GLN A 25 1.02 -15.37 22.33
C GLN A 25 1.50 -15.27 20.87
N GLY A 26 1.71 -14.07 20.35
CA GLY A 26 2.11 -13.85 18.96
C GLY A 26 0.95 -14.00 17.96
N LEU A 27 -0.30 -13.89 18.43
CA LEU A 27 -1.49 -13.91 17.59
C LEU A 27 -1.98 -12.47 17.38
N VAL A 28 -2.21 -12.11 16.13
CA VAL A 28 -2.75 -10.80 15.74
C VAL A 28 -4.24 -10.94 15.50
N PRO A 29 -5.08 -10.16 16.19
CA PRO A 29 -6.50 -10.10 15.92
C PRO A 29 -6.75 -9.42 14.57
N CYS A 30 -7.59 -10.05 13.77
CA CYS A 30 -7.98 -9.58 12.43
C CYS A 30 -9.49 -9.51 12.30
N ASN A 31 -9.94 -8.72 11.34
CA ASN A 31 -11.33 -8.59 10.96
C ASN A 31 -11.46 -8.72 9.43
N LEU A 32 -12.46 -9.47 8.98
CA LEU A 32 -12.83 -9.60 7.57
C LEU A 32 -14.25 -9.07 7.39
N TYR A 33 -14.43 -8.17 6.45
CA TYR A 33 -15.73 -7.58 6.11
C TYR A 33 -15.80 -7.24 4.62
N GLY A 34 -16.98 -6.92 4.15
CA GLY A 34 -17.24 -6.55 2.76
C GLY A 34 -18.26 -7.46 2.10
N LEU A 35 -18.59 -7.21 0.84
CA LEU A 35 -19.54 -7.97 0.01
C LEU A 35 -20.95 -8.17 0.62
N GLY A 36 -21.30 -7.39 1.66
CA GLY A 36 -22.59 -7.56 2.38
C GLY A 36 -22.63 -8.77 3.32
N MET A 37 -21.48 -9.38 3.60
CA MET A 37 -21.35 -10.44 4.62
C MET A 37 -21.20 -9.87 6.01
N ASP A 38 -21.57 -10.66 7.01
CA ASP A 38 -21.31 -10.33 8.42
C ASP A 38 -19.80 -10.30 8.70
N ASN A 39 -19.40 -9.44 9.65
CA ASN A 39 -18.01 -9.34 10.06
C ASN A 39 -17.51 -10.65 10.67
N VAL A 40 -16.44 -11.20 10.09
CA VAL A 40 -15.77 -12.39 10.59
C VAL A 40 -14.54 -11.98 11.40
N LEU A 41 -14.56 -12.28 12.68
CA LEU A 41 -13.44 -12.03 13.59
C LEU A 41 -12.54 -13.27 13.66
N PHE A 42 -11.25 -13.09 13.44
CA PHE A 42 -10.29 -14.19 13.47
C PHE A 42 -8.94 -13.73 14.01
N THR A 43 -8.04 -14.65 14.22
CA THR A 43 -6.66 -14.40 14.62
C THR A 43 -5.71 -15.08 13.65
N VAL A 44 -4.56 -14.47 13.42
CA VAL A 44 -3.50 -14.96 12.57
C VAL A 44 -2.18 -14.95 13.32
N ASN A 45 -1.28 -15.88 12.99
CA ASN A 45 0.05 -15.88 13.56
C ASN A 45 0.87 -14.69 13.05
N ALA A 46 1.45 -13.90 13.95
CA ALA A 46 2.25 -12.72 13.61
C ALA A 46 3.44 -13.04 12.67
N LYS A 47 3.99 -14.27 12.76
CA LYS A 47 5.10 -14.69 11.88
C LYS A 47 4.64 -14.87 10.43
N GLU A 48 3.46 -15.45 10.21
CA GLU A 48 2.88 -15.62 8.87
C GLU A 48 2.50 -14.26 8.27
N LEU A 49 1.96 -13.38 9.10
CA LEU A 49 1.56 -12.05 8.70
C LEU A 49 2.74 -11.17 8.25
N LYS A 50 3.94 -11.36 8.82
CA LYS A 50 5.15 -10.63 8.42
C LYS A 50 5.48 -10.77 6.92
N GLY A 51 5.19 -11.91 6.32
CA GLY A 51 5.38 -12.12 4.88
C GLY A 51 4.50 -11.20 4.02
N LEU A 52 3.33 -10.83 4.52
CA LEU A 52 2.40 -9.92 3.86
C LEU A 52 2.71 -8.44 4.16
N THR A 53 3.05 -8.13 5.41
CA THR A 53 3.14 -6.73 5.89
C THR A 53 4.51 -6.09 5.71
N ASN A 54 5.59 -6.89 5.66
CA ASN A 54 6.95 -6.35 5.53
C ASN A 54 7.39 -6.12 4.08
N THR A 55 6.49 -6.32 3.13
CA THR A 55 6.77 -6.08 1.72
C THR A 55 6.01 -4.86 1.22
N PRO A 56 6.61 -4.02 0.37
CA PRO A 56 5.92 -2.86 -0.18
C PRO A 56 4.88 -3.21 -1.24
N LYS A 57 4.76 -4.49 -1.62
CA LYS A 57 3.83 -4.95 -2.67
C LYS A 57 2.42 -5.11 -2.13
N SER A 58 1.43 -4.86 -2.99
CA SER A 58 0.03 -5.18 -2.69
C SER A 58 -0.26 -6.64 -3.09
N TYR A 59 -0.95 -7.37 -2.19
CA TYR A 59 -1.28 -8.78 -2.39
C TYR A 59 -2.79 -9.01 -2.35
N ILE A 60 -3.22 -10.02 -3.10
CA ILE A 60 -4.52 -10.65 -2.91
C ILE A 60 -4.30 -11.76 -1.86
N VAL A 61 -5.08 -11.75 -0.80
CA VAL A 61 -4.95 -12.70 0.30
C VAL A 61 -6.01 -13.78 0.16
N ASP A 62 -5.56 -15.03 0.01
CA ASP A 62 -6.42 -16.21 0.05
C ASP A 62 -6.48 -16.70 1.50
N LEU A 63 -7.50 -16.23 2.22
CA LEU A 63 -7.71 -16.51 3.64
C LEU A 63 -8.42 -17.85 3.81
N LYS A 64 -7.77 -18.79 4.49
CA LYS A 64 -8.32 -20.11 4.87
C LYS A 64 -8.61 -20.10 6.36
N LEU A 65 -9.88 -20.19 6.73
CA LEU A 65 -10.32 -20.23 8.13
C LEU A 65 -10.47 -21.68 8.62
N ASP A 66 -10.32 -21.88 9.92
CA ASP A 66 -10.43 -23.18 10.59
C ASP A 66 -11.82 -23.85 10.48
N ASN A 67 -12.87 -23.07 10.15
CA ASN A 67 -14.20 -23.60 9.83
C ASN A 67 -14.31 -24.19 8.40
N GLY A 68 -13.22 -24.25 7.64
CA GLY A 68 -13.20 -24.74 6.26
C GLY A 68 -13.65 -23.71 5.21
N GLN A 69 -14.00 -22.48 5.61
CA GLN A 69 -14.34 -21.42 4.68
C GLN A 69 -13.07 -20.76 4.13
N ALA A 70 -13.09 -20.48 2.83
CA ALA A 70 -12.04 -19.75 2.14
C ALA A 70 -12.61 -18.44 1.59
N TYR A 71 -11.86 -17.36 1.76
CA TYR A 71 -12.23 -16.03 1.30
C TYR A 71 -11.07 -15.40 0.53
N THR A 72 -11.40 -14.67 -0.52
CA THR A 72 -10.43 -13.81 -1.20
C THR A 72 -10.60 -12.39 -0.67
N ALA A 73 -9.54 -11.83 -0.17
CA ALA A 73 -9.55 -10.51 0.46
C ALA A 73 -8.32 -9.69 0.06
N VAL A 74 -8.39 -8.39 0.27
CA VAL A 74 -7.24 -7.49 0.20
C VAL A 74 -6.98 -6.88 1.57
N LEU A 75 -5.73 -6.58 1.85
CA LEU A 75 -5.35 -5.86 3.04
C LEU A 75 -5.87 -4.42 2.94
N HIS A 76 -6.69 -4.00 3.89
CA HIS A 76 -7.30 -2.68 3.91
C HIS A 76 -6.60 -1.73 4.86
N GLU A 77 -6.41 -2.14 6.12
CA GLU A 77 -5.77 -1.30 7.14
C GLU A 77 -4.87 -2.13 8.06
N LEU A 78 -3.77 -1.52 8.48
CA LEU A 78 -2.80 -2.07 9.42
C LEU A 78 -2.62 -1.11 10.59
N GLN A 79 -2.67 -1.65 11.79
CA GLN A 79 -2.36 -0.90 13.01
C GLN A 79 -1.06 -1.42 13.62
N TRP A 80 -0.10 -0.51 13.77
CA TRP A 80 1.21 -0.81 14.33
C TRP A 80 1.38 -0.25 15.74
N HIS A 81 2.15 -0.94 16.54
CA HIS A 81 2.57 -0.41 17.83
C HIS A 81 3.68 0.63 17.62
N PRO A 82 3.52 1.89 18.13
CA PRO A 82 4.41 3.00 17.75
C PRO A 82 5.86 2.87 18.26
N VAL A 83 6.15 1.93 19.14
CA VAL A 83 7.49 1.75 19.75
C VAL A 83 8.11 0.40 19.41
N SER A 84 7.30 -0.68 19.37
CA SER A 84 7.82 -2.03 19.13
C SER A 84 7.67 -2.50 17.68
N ASP A 85 7.00 -1.70 16.82
CA ASP A 85 6.69 -2.03 15.42
C ASP A 85 5.96 -3.40 15.28
N GLU A 86 5.28 -3.83 16.34
CA GLU A 86 4.45 -5.02 16.29
C GLU A 86 3.09 -4.70 15.67
N CYS A 87 2.61 -5.59 14.79
CA CYS A 87 1.28 -5.47 14.24
C CYS A 87 0.23 -5.72 15.33
N LEU A 88 -0.63 -4.74 15.58
CA LEU A 88 -1.67 -4.80 16.60
C LEU A 88 -3.01 -5.29 16.07
N HIS A 89 -3.35 -4.93 14.85
CA HIS A 89 -4.61 -5.27 14.19
C HIS A 89 -4.47 -5.23 12.68
N VAL A 90 -5.23 -6.06 11.98
CA VAL A 90 -5.32 -6.04 10.51
C VAL A 90 -6.76 -6.14 10.09
N ASP A 91 -7.15 -5.27 9.19
CA ASP A 91 -8.43 -5.29 8.53
C ASP A 91 -8.28 -5.81 7.10
N PHE A 92 -9.10 -6.81 6.79
CA PHE A 92 -9.20 -7.40 5.47
C PHE A 92 -10.55 -7.05 4.84
N LEU A 93 -10.53 -6.59 3.61
CA LEU A 93 -11.72 -6.36 2.81
C LEU A 93 -11.93 -7.55 1.87
N ALA A 94 -13.04 -8.27 2.05
CA ALA A 94 -13.45 -9.32 1.13
C ALA A 94 -13.76 -8.72 -0.23
N VAL A 95 -13.22 -9.33 -1.27
CA VAL A 95 -13.33 -8.81 -2.64
C VAL A 95 -13.97 -9.82 -3.58
N ASP A 96 -14.69 -9.27 -4.55
CA ASP A 96 -15.29 -10.00 -5.64
C ASP A 96 -14.55 -9.66 -6.95
N GLN A 97 -14.51 -10.59 -7.89
CA GLN A 97 -13.84 -10.40 -9.17
C GLN A 97 -14.48 -9.29 -10.02
N VAL A 98 -15.77 -9.02 -9.81
CA VAL A 98 -16.55 -8.09 -10.65
C VAL A 98 -16.52 -6.66 -10.14
N LYS A 99 -16.51 -6.47 -8.82
CA LYS A 99 -16.59 -5.13 -8.19
C LYS A 99 -15.25 -4.42 -8.18
N PRO A 100 -15.21 -3.12 -8.56
CA PRO A 100 -13.98 -2.34 -8.42
C PRO A 100 -13.64 -2.16 -6.94
N ILE A 101 -12.36 -2.25 -6.62
CA ILE A 101 -11.82 -2.14 -5.28
C ILE A 101 -10.88 -0.94 -5.22
N ALA A 102 -10.94 -0.20 -4.10
CA ALA A 102 -10.03 0.89 -3.83
C ALA A 102 -8.93 0.41 -2.86
N ILE A 103 -7.69 0.39 -3.33
CA ILE A 103 -6.52 -0.03 -2.55
C ILE A 103 -5.37 0.96 -2.67
N MET A 104 -4.44 0.89 -1.72
CA MET A 104 -3.16 1.59 -1.80
C MET A 104 -2.18 0.75 -2.61
N VAL A 105 -1.59 1.33 -3.65
CA VAL A 105 -0.59 0.66 -4.51
C VAL A 105 0.73 1.40 -4.38
N PRO A 106 1.84 0.68 -4.15
CA PRO A 106 3.14 1.29 -3.99
C PRO A 106 3.68 1.85 -5.31
N LEU A 107 4.44 2.93 -5.20
CA LEU A 107 5.12 3.59 -6.30
C LEU A 107 6.57 3.12 -6.37
N VAL A 108 6.99 2.65 -7.51
CA VAL A 108 8.38 2.24 -7.77
C VAL A 108 9.03 3.27 -8.68
N ILE A 109 10.03 3.95 -8.15
CA ILE A 109 10.77 4.97 -8.90
C ILE A 109 11.85 4.28 -9.72
N SER A 110 11.92 4.63 -11.00
CA SER A 110 12.93 4.16 -11.95
C SER A 110 13.66 5.34 -12.61
N GLY A 111 14.90 5.11 -13.05
CA GLY A 111 15.72 6.11 -13.70
C GLY A 111 16.48 7.04 -12.73
N HIS A 112 17.20 7.99 -13.32
CA HIS A 112 17.96 9.02 -12.61
C HIS A 112 17.56 10.40 -13.13
N ALA A 113 17.00 11.23 -12.25
CA ALA A 113 16.53 12.55 -12.64
C ALA A 113 17.68 13.44 -13.14
N ALA A 114 17.49 14.07 -14.30
CA ALA A 114 18.44 15.02 -14.87
C ALA A 114 18.77 16.18 -13.91
N GLY A 115 17.79 16.63 -13.13
CA GLY A 115 17.97 17.66 -12.11
C GLY A 115 18.91 17.23 -10.97
N VAL A 116 18.96 15.93 -10.61
CA VAL A 116 19.90 15.42 -9.60
C VAL A 116 21.32 15.43 -10.13
N GLN A 117 21.52 15.09 -11.41
CA GLN A 117 22.84 15.15 -12.07
C GLN A 117 23.40 16.59 -12.11
N ARG A 118 22.50 17.60 -12.11
CA ARG A 118 22.84 19.03 -12.03
C ARG A 118 22.99 19.55 -10.60
N GLY A 119 23.10 18.66 -9.59
CA GLY A 119 23.32 19.02 -8.20
C GLY A 119 22.04 19.28 -7.40
N GLY A 120 20.85 18.96 -7.92
CA GLY A 120 19.60 19.02 -7.21
C GLY A 120 19.45 17.87 -6.20
N LYS A 121 18.55 18.06 -5.22
CA LYS A 121 18.18 17.03 -4.23
C LYS A 121 16.83 16.43 -4.58
N PHE A 122 16.82 15.12 -4.83
CA PHE A 122 15.57 14.37 -5.00
C PHE A 122 14.85 14.24 -3.65
N TYR A 123 13.52 14.33 -3.69
CA TYR A 123 12.65 14.04 -2.56
C TYR A 123 11.39 13.31 -3.03
N GLN A 124 10.89 12.43 -2.18
CA GLN A 124 9.63 11.72 -2.38
C GLN A 124 8.70 12.01 -1.21
N LEU A 125 7.47 12.46 -1.49
CA LEU A 125 6.45 12.74 -0.49
C LEU A 125 5.46 11.59 -0.35
N LEU A 126 5.03 11.01 -1.46
CA LEU A 126 4.11 9.89 -1.49
C LEU A 126 4.84 8.63 -1.94
N ARG A 127 4.71 7.57 -1.17
CA ARG A 127 5.24 6.24 -1.52
C ARG A 127 4.17 5.32 -2.09
N GLU A 128 2.91 5.64 -1.84
CA GLU A 128 1.73 4.89 -2.24
C GLU A 128 0.66 5.83 -2.78
N VAL A 129 -0.16 5.32 -3.68
CA VAL A 129 -1.29 6.05 -4.28
C VAL A 129 -2.54 5.20 -4.18
N LYS A 130 -3.65 5.82 -3.78
CA LYS A 130 -4.94 5.16 -3.72
C LYS A 130 -5.51 5.05 -5.13
N VAL A 131 -5.74 3.82 -5.56
CA VAL A 131 -6.29 3.51 -6.88
C VAL A 131 -7.56 2.68 -6.76
N CYS A 132 -8.41 2.77 -7.77
CA CYS A 132 -9.62 1.99 -7.89
C CYS A 132 -9.61 1.26 -9.23
N ALA A 133 -9.68 -0.05 -9.20
CA ALA A 133 -9.75 -0.90 -10.38
C ALA A 133 -10.42 -2.24 -10.07
N LYS A 134 -10.71 -3.02 -11.10
CA LYS A 134 -11.14 -4.41 -10.93
C LYS A 134 -9.94 -5.26 -10.50
N MET A 135 -10.21 -6.37 -9.83
CA MET A 135 -9.18 -7.28 -9.32
C MET A 135 -8.19 -7.75 -10.41
N ALA A 136 -8.67 -7.97 -11.65
CA ALA A 136 -7.85 -8.40 -12.78
C ALA A 136 -6.88 -7.29 -13.26
N ASP A 137 -7.28 -6.03 -13.16
CA ASP A 137 -6.55 -4.87 -13.70
C ASP A 137 -5.65 -4.20 -12.66
N LEU A 138 -5.63 -4.70 -11.41
CA LEU A 138 -4.85 -4.14 -10.33
C LEU A 138 -3.35 -4.44 -10.48
N PRO A 139 -2.47 -3.43 -10.60
CA PRO A 139 -1.03 -3.63 -10.67
C PRO A 139 -0.43 -3.95 -9.29
N ASP A 140 0.67 -4.69 -9.26
CA ASP A 140 1.44 -4.96 -8.03
C ASP A 140 2.17 -3.71 -7.53
N SER A 141 2.59 -2.84 -8.45
CA SER A 141 3.26 -1.57 -8.21
C SER A 141 3.10 -0.66 -9.42
N LEU A 142 3.24 0.64 -9.20
CA LEU A 142 3.17 1.64 -10.27
C LEU A 142 4.58 2.19 -10.53
N PRO A 143 5.19 1.88 -11.69
CA PRO A 143 6.49 2.42 -12.05
C PRO A 143 6.37 3.90 -12.43
N ILE A 144 7.28 4.71 -11.94
CA ILE A 144 7.41 6.13 -12.29
C ILE A 144 8.83 6.34 -12.82
N ASP A 145 8.95 6.81 -14.06
CA ASP A 145 10.21 7.24 -14.61
C ASP A 145 10.48 8.70 -14.23
N ILE A 146 11.56 8.91 -13.47
CA ILE A 146 11.99 10.25 -13.03
C ILE A 146 13.08 10.84 -13.93
N THR A 147 13.51 10.14 -14.97
CA THR A 147 14.59 10.58 -15.88
C THR A 147 14.34 12.00 -16.44
N PRO A 148 13.13 12.36 -16.90
CA PRO A 148 12.87 13.69 -17.46
C PRO A 148 12.81 14.81 -16.42
N LEU A 149 12.80 14.52 -15.10
CA LEU A 149 12.66 15.54 -14.05
C LEU A 149 13.88 16.43 -13.96
N GLN A 150 13.67 17.73 -14.17
CA GLN A 150 14.68 18.78 -14.03
C GLN A 150 14.67 19.42 -12.65
N LEU A 151 15.57 20.38 -12.42
CA LEU A 151 15.62 21.20 -11.22
C LEU A 151 14.26 21.92 -11.00
N ASP A 152 13.80 21.90 -9.76
CA ASP A 152 12.55 22.51 -9.29
C ASP A 152 11.26 21.98 -9.95
N GLN A 153 11.36 20.84 -10.65
CA GLN A 153 10.19 20.14 -11.18
C GLN A 153 9.65 19.11 -10.19
N GLN A 154 8.33 18.91 -10.28
CA GLN A 154 7.56 18.00 -9.45
C GLN A 154 6.72 17.07 -10.33
N PHE A 155 6.67 15.80 -9.94
CA PHE A 155 5.77 14.81 -10.51
C PHE A 155 4.54 14.68 -9.60
N LYS A 156 3.35 14.84 -10.16
CA LYS A 156 2.08 14.86 -9.42
C LYS A 156 1.26 13.60 -9.69
N ALA A 157 0.32 13.29 -8.81
CA ALA A 157 -0.59 12.15 -8.99
C ALA A 157 -1.43 12.25 -10.28
N GLY A 158 -1.71 13.48 -10.75
CA GLY A 158 -2.43 13.71 -12.00
C GLY A 158 -1.63 13.35 -13.27
N ASP A 159 -0.30 13.24 -13.18
CA ASP A 159 0.59 12.91 -14.30
C ASP A 159 0.70 11.38 -14.50
N LEU A 160 0.21 10.59 -13.51
CA LEU A 160 0.15 9.14 -13.64
C LEU A 160 -0.95 8.74 -14.63
N GLN A 161 -0.60 8.00 -15.65
CA GLN A 161 -1.54 7.38 -16.60
C GLN A 161 -1.38 5.87 -16.53
N VAL A 162 -2.44 5.18 -16.11
CA VAL A 162 -2.46 3.71 -16.01
C VAL A 162 -3.74 3.22 -16.67
N GLU A 163 -3.61 2.25 -17.55
CA GLU A 163 -4.74 1.66 -18.26
C GLU A 163 -5.69 0.95 -17.28
N ASN A 164 -6.99 1.15 -17.45
CA ASN A 164 -8.06 0.54 -16.66
C ASN A 164 -8.03 0.81 -15.14
N VAL A 165 -7.23 1.78 -14.67
CA VAL A 165 -7.09 2.12 -13.25
C VAL A 165 -7.49 3.57 -13.03
N THR A 166 -8.40 3.82 -12.10
CA THR A 166 -8.79 5.16 -11.68
C THR A 166 -7.99 5.59 -10.45
N ILE A 167 -7.27 6.68 -10.54
CA ILE A 167 -6.52 7.24 -9.41
C ILE A 167 -7.47 8.05 -8.54
N LEU A 168 -7.65 7.64 -7.29
CA LEU A 168 -8.48 8.32 -6.30
C LEU A 168 -7.72 9.39 -5.51
N THR A 169 -6.40 9.32 -5.49
CA THR A 169 -5.54 10.34 -4.86
C THR A 169 -5.73 11.68 -5.59
N GLN A 170 -5.74 12.77 -4.84
CA GLN A 170 -5.92 14.11 -5.37
C GLN A 170 -4.91 14.41 -6.48
N LYS A 171 -5.38 14.84 -7.65
CA LYS A 171 -4.53 15.10 -8.84
C LYS A 171 -3.38 16.08 -8.59
N GLY A 172 -3.58 17.06 -7.70
CA GLY A 172 -2.57 18.04 -7.30
C GLY A 172 -1.54 17.53 -6.28
N ALA A 173 -1.70 16.32 -5.74
CA ALA A 173 -0.78 15.76 -4.76
C ALA A 173 0.59 15.48 -5.42
N VAL A 174 1.65 16.02 -4.82
CA VAL A 174 3.02 15.82 -5.29
C VAL A 174 3.52 14.46 -4.83
N ILE A 175 3.95 13.63 -5.77
CA ILE A 175 4.54 12.32 -5.51
C ILE A 175 6.03 12.48 -5.20
N CYS A 176 6.77 13.06 -6.11
CA CYS A 176 8.21 13.29 -5.97
C CYS A 176 8.63 14.56 -6.72
N GLY A 177 9.87 14.97 -6.52
CA GLY A 177 10.42 16.11 -7.21
C GLY A 177 11.91 16.29 -6.95
N VAL A 178 12.49 17.26 -7.62
CA VAL A 178 13.90 17.66 -7.44
C VAL A 178 13.93 19.10 -7.02
N LYS A 179 14.53 19.38 -5.87
CA LYS A 179 14.76 20.75 -5.38
C LYS A 179 16.18 21.21 -5.74
N SER A 180 16.30 22.50 -6.07
CA SER A 180 17.59 23.14 -6.19
C SER A 180 18.31 23.15 -4.83
N THR A 181 19.62 23.06 -4.84
CA THR A 181 20.50 23.17 -3.68
C THR A 181 21.46 24.35 -3.88
N ARG A 182 22.19 24.75 -2.84
CA ARG A 182 23.16 25.83 -2.96
C ARG A 182 24.25 25.55 -4.01
N ASN A 183 24.50 24.29 -4.31
CA ASN A 183 25.51 23.84 -5.28
C ASN A 183 24.91 23.53 -6.67
N SER A 184 23.58 23.61 -6.84
CA SER A 184 22.98 23.44 -8.14
C SER A 184 23.19 24.71 -8.95
N VAL A 185 23.82 24.58 -10.13
CA VAL A 185 23.94 25.67 -11.10
C VAL A 185 22.55 25.82 -11.75
N ALA A 186 21.85 26.87 -11.41
CA ALA A 186 20.69 27.30 -12.17
C ALA A 186 21.22 27.75 -13.54
N GLU A 187 20.98 26.97 -14.56
CA GLU A 187 21.10 27.43 -15.93
C GLU A 187 20.03 28.51 -16.12
N ALA A 188 20.46 29.76 -16.29
CA ALA A 188 19.59 30.83 -16.68
C ALA A 188 18.87 30.44 -17.98
N PRO A 189 17.56 30.75 -18.14
CA PRO A 189 16.89 30.55 -19.40
C PRO A 189 17.66 31.32 -20.46
N ALA A 190 18.10 30.62 -21.52
CA ALA A 190 18.63 31.29 -22.69
C ALA A 190 17.49 32.13 -23.28
N GLU A 191 17.59 33.45 -23.16
CA GLU A 191 16.76 34.37 -23.90
C GLU A 191 17.12 34.20 -25.39
N GLU A 192 16.13 33.75 -26.17
CA GLU A 192 15.99 34.06 -27.60
C GLU A 192 14.92 35.09 -27.82
#